data_682771781f3d11b7f1f036abe2acc6aa
#
_entry.id   682771781f3d11b7f1f036abe2acc6aa
#
_cell.length_a   1.000
_cell.length_b   1.000
_cell.length_c   1.000
_cell.angle_alpha   90.00
_cell.angle_beta   90.00
_cell.angle_gamma   90.00
#
_symmetry.space_group_name_H-M   'P 1'
#
loop_
_entity.id
_entity.type
_entity.pdbx_description
1 polymer ?
#
loop_
_entity_poly.entity_id
_entity_poly.type
_entity_poly.pdbx_seq_one_letter_code
_entity_poly.pdbx_strand_id
1 'polypeptide(L)'
;DTGLDGDGKPKDSTTRTKPTKVPLTPEQLEQLRLKREANERRQKAISILRSISIRIPLLIYGANVKVDDQIRVGDLIKLVDDVSWEEFMPKGVTKELFSQYIKYYDEDVFIEAGLRIRRILQQANEQEPTVRVQQLTKLFSWFKNPDKETVLTPWRVVNMHLSQTIGGYCFF
;
A
#
# COMPACT_ATOMS: atom_id res chain seq x y z
N ASP A 1 24.13 -51.00 33.83
CA ASP A 1 22.99 -50.26 33.29
C ASP A 1 23.04 -50.29 31.79
N THR A 2 22.36 -51.25 31.20
CA THR A 2 22.37 -51.50 29.76
C THR A 2 21.32 -50.59 29.11
N GLY A 3 21.77 -49.58 28.34
CA GLY A 3 20.93 -48.59 27.67
C GLY A 3 20.16 -49.15 26.48
N LEU A 4 19.24 -50.06 26.71
CA LEU A 4 18.27 -50.56 25.74
C LEU A 4 16.88 -50.09 26.13
N ASP A 5 16.07 -49.71 25.15
CA ASP A 5 14.63 -49.49 25.35
C ASP A 5 13.91 -50.83 25.46
N GLY A 6 12.64 -50.82 25.89
CA GLY A 6 11.88 -52.03 26.19
C GLY A 6 11.69 -53.03 25.04
N ASP A 7 12.10 -52.70 23.79
CA ASP A 7 11.97 -53.55 22.59
C ASP A 7 13.31 -54.07 22.06
N GLY A 8 14.42 -53.86 22.76
CA GLY A 8 15.73 -54.43 22.42
C GLY A 8 16.41 -53.88 21.17
N LYS A 9 15.99 -52.70 20.64
CA LYS A 9 16.64 -52.04 19.50
C LYS A 9 17.65 -50.98 19.98
N PRO A 10 18.84 -50.90 19.34
CA PRO A 10 19.81 -49.85 19.67
C PRO A 10 19.22 -48.50 19.36
N LYS A 11 19.34 -47.54 20.30
CA LYS A 11 18.98 -46.13 20.06
C LYS A 11 19.90 -45.56 19.02
N ASP A 12 19.38 -45.26 17.83
CA ASP A 12 20.08 -44.58 16.75
C ASP A 12 20.27 -43.10 17.14
N SER A 13 21.44 -42.81 17.70
CA SER A 13 21.86 -41.44 17.99
C SER A 13 22.39 -40.79 16.73
N THR A 14 21.50 -40.54 15.75
CA THR A 14 21.83 -39.71 14.59
C THR A 14 21.92 -38.27 15.05
N THR A 15 23.08 -37.88 15.52
CA THR A 15 23.43 -36.46 15.76
C THR A 15 23.39 -35.76 14.42
N ARG A 16 22.27 -35.09 14.12
CA ARG A 16 22.17 -34.15 12.96
C ARG A 16 23.20 -33.05 13.18
N THR A 17 24.40 -33.24 12.64
CA THR A 17 25.41 -32.16 12.51
C THR A 17 24.79 -31.07 11.66
N LYS A 18 24.58 -29.88 12.26
CA LYS A 18 24.19 -28.68 11.51
C LYS A 18 25.24 -28.45 10.43
N PRO A 19 24.84 -28.21 9.16
CA PRO A 19 25.82 -27.93 8.11
C PRO A 19 26.67 -26.73 8.51
N THR A 20 27.96 -26.93 8.59
CA THR A 20 28.96 -25.89 8.87
C THR A 20 28.87 -24.89 7.73
N LYS A 21 28.42 -23.65 8.01
CA LYS A 21 28.36 -22.57 7.01
C LYS A 21 29.81 -22.29 6.57
N VAL A 22 30.12 -22.64 5.33
CA VAL A 22 31.40 -22.27 4.70
C VAL A 22 31.48 -20.73 4.71
N PRO A 23 32.58 -20.14 5.19
CA PRO A 23 32.73 -18.68 5.16
C PRO A 23 32.70 -18.18 3.71
N LEU A 24 31.89 -17.15 3.47
CA LEU A 24 31.75 -16.54 2.16
C LEU A 24 33.04 -15.84 1.74
N THR A 25 33.41 -15.92 0.47
CA THR A 25 34.55 -15.17 -0.06
C THR A 25 34.26 -13.66 -0.04
N PRO A 26 35.29 -12.80 -0.03
CA PRO A 26 35.11 -11.35 -0.09
C PRO A 26 34.25 -10.88 -1.26
N GLU A 27 34.39 -11.51 -2.43
CA GLU A 27 33.58 -11.22 -3.61
C GLU A 27 32.09 -11.61 -3.43
N GLN A 28 31.83 -12.74 -2.78
CA GLN A 28 30.47 -13.17 -2.45
C GLN A 28 29.81 -12.25 -1.44
N LEU A 29 30.57 -11.75 -0.47
CA LEU A 29 30.11 -10.76 0.51
C LEU A 29 29.73 -9.44 -0.16
N GLU A 30 30.56 -8.96 -1.09
CA GLU A 30 30.30 -7.74 -1.85
C GLU A 30 29.05 -7.88 -2.73
N GLN A 31 28.92 -8.99 -3.45
CA GLN A 31 27.71 -9.28 -4.24
C GLN A 31 26.45 -9.34 -3.36
N LEU A 32 26.56 -9.91 -2.17
CA LEU A 32 25.45 -9.99 -1.23
C LEU A 32 25.05 -8.59 -0.72
N ARG A 33 26.04 -7.73 -0.45
CA ARG A 33 25.81 -6.34 -0.06
C ARG A 33 25.09 -5.56 -1.15
N LEU A 34 25.57 -5.63 -2.40
CA LEU A 34 24.97 -4.96 -3.55
C LEU A 34 23.52 -5.44 -3.78
N LYS A 35 23.28 -6.75 -3.65
CA LYS A 35 21.90 -7.31 -3.75
C LYS A 35 20.99 -6.79 -2.64
N ARG A 36 21.50 -6.68 -1.41
CA ARG A 36 20.71 -6.12 -0.29
C ARG A 36 20.36 -4.68 -0.54
N GLU A 37 21.32 -3.84 -0.90
CA GLU A 37 21.11 -2.42 -1.20
C GLU A 37 20.12 -2.22 -2.36
N ALA A 38 20.24 -3.03 -3.42
CA ALA A 38 19.30 -2.99 -4.55
C ALA A 38 17.88 -3.39 -4.11
N ASN A 39 17.74 -4.41 -3.28
CA ASN A 39 16.47 -4.85 -2.76
C ASN A 39 15.83 -3.81 -1.82
N GLU A 40 16.62 -3.20 -0.94
CA GLU A 40 16.17 -2.13 -0.05
C GLU A 40 15.67 -0.91 -0.84
N ARG A 41 16.41 -0.49 -1.88
CA ARG A 41 15.97 0.59 -2.78
C ARG A 41 14.65 0.24 -3.48
N ARG A 42 14.53 -1.00 -3.98
CA ARG A 42 13.29 -1.49 -4.60
C ARG A 42 12.12 -1.50 -3.61
N GLN A 43 12.32 -2.01 -2.41
CA GLN A 43 11.28 -2.06 -1.37
C GLN A 43 10.84 -0.65 -0.95
N LYS A 44 11.78 0.28 -0.83
CA LYS A 44 11.49 1.68 -0.54
C LYS A 44 10.66 2.32 -1.65
N ALA A 45 11.02 2.11 -2.92
CA ALA A 45 10.27 2.61 -4.07
C ALA A 45 8.84 2.03 -4.10
N ILE A 46 8.68 0.73 -3.91
CA ILE A 46 7.38 0.07 -3.84
C ILE A 46 6.54 0.64 -2.69
N SER A 47 7.14 0.87 -1.52
CA SER A 47 6.43 1.45 -0.36
C SER A 47 5.92 2.86 -0.65
N ILE A 48 6.73 3.70 -1.31
CA ILE A 48 6.33 5.04 -1.72
C ILE A 48 5.20 4.98 -2.75
N LEU A 49 5.34 4.18 -3.81
CA LEU A 49 4.32 4.01 -4.84
C LEU A 49 2.97 3.57 -4.24
N ARG A 50 3.00 2.61 -3.31
CA ARG A 50 1.79 2.14 -2.63
C ARG A 50 1.13 3.24 -1.81
N SER A 51 1.91 4.00 -1.07
CA SER A 51 1.42 5.10 -0.24
C SER A 51 0.80 6.23 -1.07
N ILE A 52 1.30 6.47 -2.27
CA ILE A 52 0.75 7.42 -3.23
C ILE A 52 -0.54 6.86 -3.84
N SER A 53 -0.51 5.63 -4.34
CA SER A 53 -1.64 5.01 -5.06
C SER A 53 -2.92 4.95 -4.25
N ILE A 54 -2.83 4.75 -2.93
CA ILE A 54 -4.01 4.78 -2.03
C ILE A 54 -4.67 6.16 -2.01
N ARG A 55 -3.92 7.22 -2.26
CA ARG A 55 -4.39 8.62 -2.17
C ARG A 55 -4.86 9.20 -3.50
N ILE A 56 -4.43 8.60 -4.62
CA ILE A 56 -4.81 9.06 -5.97
C ILE A 56 -6.33 9.22 -6.15
N PRO A 57 -7.20 8.28 -5.71
CA PRO A 57 -8.64 8.44 -5.85
C PRO A 57 -9.18 9.69 -5.17
N LEU A 58 -8.61 10.05 -4.02
CA LEU A 58 -9.01 11.24 -3.27
C LEU A 58 -8.59 12.52 -4.00
N LEU A 59 -7.38 12.53 -4.57
CA LEU A 59 -6.90 13.65 -5.39
C LEU A 59 -7.72 13.81 -6.68
N ILE A 60 -8.11 12.71 -7.32
CA ILE A 60 -8.99 12.73 -8.49
C ILE A 60 -10.38 13.26 -8.12
N TYR A 61 -10.89 12.94 -6.92
CA TYR A 61 -12.16 13.45 -6.43
C TYR A 61 -12.14 14.97 -6.23
N GLY A 62 -11.05 15.48 -5.64
CA GLY A 62 -10.88 16.92 -5.41
C GLY A 62 -10.49 17.72 -6.65
N ALA A 63 -10.09 17.09 -7.75
CA ALA A 63 -9.67 17.76 -8.96
C ALA A 63 -10.86 18.40 -9.69
N ASN A 64 -10.71 19.69 -10.03
CA ASN A 64 -11.74 20.44 -10.77
C ASN A 64 -11.67 20.14 -12.28
N VAL A 65 -12.11 18.95 -12.67
CA VAL A 65 -12.14 18.48 -14.06
C VAL A 65 -13.49 17.86 -14.39
N LYS A 66 -13.88 17.90 -15.65
CA LYS A 66 -15.12 17.26 -16.10
C LYS A 66 -15.01 15.75 -15.95
N VAL A 67 -16.15 15.09 -15.73
CA VAL A 67 -16.20 13.63 -15.46
C VAL A 67 -15.59 12.80 -16.59
N ASP A 68 -15.80 13.23 -17.84
CA ASP A 68 -15.32 12.51 -19.02
C ASP A 68 -13.93 12.96 -19.52
N ASP A 69 -13.30 13.94 -18.87
CA ASP A 69 -11.95 14.36 -19.23
C ASP A 69 -10.94 13.26 -18.90
N GLN A 70 -9.99 13.01 -19.77
CA GLN A 70 -8.90 12.07 -19.52
C GLN A 70 -7.84 12.75 -18.64
N ILE A 71 -7.58 12.18 -17.47
CA ILE A 71 -6.50 12.64 -16.59
C ILE A 71 -5.34 11.66 -16.71
N ARG A 72 -4.20 12.16 -17.16
CA ARG A 72 -2.93 11.41 -17.16
C ARG A 72 -2.25 11.49 -15.80
N VAL A 73 -1.38 10.54 -15.50
CA VAL A 73 -0.64 10.54 -14.21
C VAL A 73 0.12 11.86 -13.99
N GLY A 74 0.76 12.38 -15.04
CA GLY A 74 1.49 13.65 -14.98
C GLY A 74 0.61 14.87 -14.77
N ASP A 75 -0.66 14.81 -15.12
CA ASP A 75 -1.58 15.94 -14.97
C ASP A 75 -1.98 16.17 -13.51
N LEU A 76 -1.92 15.16 -12.65
CA LEU A 76 -2.18 15.30 -11.21
C LEU A 76 -1.29 16.37 -10.56
N ILE A 77 -0.04 16.49 -11.01
CA ILE A 77 0.90 17.50 -10.50
C ILE A 77 0.39 18.92 -10.75
N LYS A 78 -0.29 19.13 -11.88
CA LYS A 78 -0.82 20.43 -12.30
C LYS A 78 -2.21 20.70 -11.74
N LEU A 79 -3.03 19.66 -11.64
CA LEU A 79 -4.43 19.74 -11.21
C LEU A 79 -4.60 19.90 -9.70
N VAL A 80 -3.64 19.42 -8.92
CA VAL A 80 -3.66 19.50 -7.46
C VAL A 80 -2.80 20.67 -7.01
N ASP A 81 -3.37 21.60 -6.26
CA ASP A 81 -2.64 22.71 -5.65
C ASP A 81 -1.64 22.20 -4.59
N ASP A 82 -0.68 23.05 -4.21
CA ASP A 82 0.42 22.64 -3.34
C ASP A 82 -0.06 22.35 -1.91
N VAL A 83 -1.06 23.08 -1.43
CA VAL A 83 -1.62 22.89 -0.08
C VAL A 83 -2.31 21.53 0.01
N SER A 84 -3.19 21.24 -0.95
CA SER A 84 -3.85 19.93 -1.03
C SER A 84 -2.84 18.79 -1.23
N TRP A 85 -1.77 19.04 -2.00
CA TRP A 85 -0.72 18.05 -2.17
C TRP A 85 -0.02 17.72 -0.85
N GLU A 86 0.37 18.72 -0.08
CA GLU A 86 1.04 18.54 1.22
C GLU A 86 0.14 17.88 2.27
N GLU A 87 -1.15 18.19 2.25
CA GLU A 87 -2.12 17.60 3.19
C GLU A 87 -2.41 16.13 2.89
N PHE A 88 -2.56 15.77 1.62
CA PHE A 88 -3.01 14.43 1.24
C PHE A 88 -1.88 13.46 0.94
N MET A 89 -0.70 13.95 0.52
CA MET A 89 0.42 13.06 0.22
C MET A 89 1.22 12.67 1.47
N PRO A 90 1.92 11.53 1.45
CA PRO A 90 2.81 11.17 2.54
C PRO A 90 3.91 12.21 2.72
N LYS A 91 4.31 12.45 3.97
CA LYS A 91 5.42 13.37 4.28
C LYS A 91 6.66 13.04 3.44
N GLY A 92 7.19 14.07 2.77
CA GLY A 92 8.37 13.96 1.92
C GLY A 92 8.10 13.49 0.49
N VAL A 93 6.84 13.25 0.11
CA VAL A 93 6.47 12.98 -1.28
C VAL A 93 6.08 14.30 -1.94
N THR A 94 7.09 15.01 -2.44
CA THR A 94 6.88 16.24 -3.22
C THR A 94 6.42 15.93 -4.64
N LYS A 95 5.92 16.94 -5.37
CA LYS A 95 5.55 16.82 -6.79
C LYS A 95 6.73 16.39 -7.66
N GLU A 96 7.94 16.87 -7.35
CA GLU A 96 9.18 16.51 -8.04
C GLU A 96 9.54 15.04 -7.80
N LEU A 97 9.40 14.57 -6.55
CA LEU A 97 9.62 13.16 -6.24
C LEU A 97 8.59 12.27 -6.94
N PHE A 98 7.32 12.67 -6.94
CA PHE A 98 6.26 11.94 -7.65
C PHE A 98 6.55 11.83 -9.14
N SER A 99 7.06 12.90 -9.78
CA SER A 99 7.43 12.90 -11.20
C SER A 99 8.41 11.78 -11.55
N GLN A 100 9.32 11.42 -10.64
CA GLN A 100 10.28 10.32 -10.85
C GLN A 100 9.60 8.94 -10.84
N TYR A 101 8.42 8.83 -10.22
CA TYR A 101 7.66 7.59 -10.10
C TYR A 101 6.59 7.42 -11.18
N ILE A 102 6.26 8.44 -11.96
CA ILE A 102 5.28 8.39 -13.07
C ILE A 102 5.58 7.23 -14.02
N LYS A 103 6.84 6.99 -14.32
CA LYS A 103 7.30 5.90 -15.21
C LYS A 103 6.90 4.48 -14.78
N TYR A 104 6.46 4.30 -13.54
CA TYR A 104 6.02 3.00 -13.01
C TYR A 104 4.51 2.78 -13.15
N TYR A 105 3.78 3.79 -13.58
CA TYR A 105 2.35 3.70 -13.85
C TYR A 105 2.12 3.38 -15.33
N ASP A 106 1.17 2.49 -15.59
CA ASP A 106 0.62 2.29 -16.91
C ASP A 106 -0.38 3.43 -17.18
N GLU A 107 -0.12 4.25 -18.21
CA GLU A 107 -0.90 5.44 -18.46
C GLU A 107 -2.32 5.13 -18.91
N ASP A 108 -2.51 4.10 -19.75
CA ASP A 108 -3.83 3.71 -20.25
C ASP A 108 -4.70 3.16 -19.11
N VAL A 109 -4.11 2.31 -18.27
CA VAL A 109 -4.78 1.79 -17.06
C VAL A 109 -5.13 2.92 -16.10
N PHE A 110 -4.25 3.92 -15.94
CA PHE A 110 -4.49 5.06 -15.08
C PHE A 110 -5.65 5.94 -15.58
N ILE A 111 -5.70 6.23 -16.87
CA ILE A 111 -6.77 7.02 -17.50
C ILE A 111 -8.11 6.31 -17.32
N GLU A 112 -8.18 5.02 -17.63
CA GLU A 112 -9.40 4.22 -17.50
C GLU A 112 -9.88 4.14 -16.04
N ALA A 113 -8.95 3.89 -15.10
CA ALA A 113 -9.25 3.91 -13.67
C ALA A 113 -9.75 5.28 -13.20
N GLY A 114 -9.12 6.36 -13.66
CA GLY A 114 -9.52 7.74 -13.34
C GLY A 114 -10.93 8.06 -13.82
N LEU A 115 -11.29 7.70 -15.05
CA LEU A 115 -12.63 7.85 -15.59
C LEU A 115 -13.66 7.06 -14.75
N ARG A 116 -13.34 5.81 -14.42
CA ARG A 116 -14.22 4.95 -13.63
C ARG A 116 -14.43 5.48 -12.21
N ILE A 117 -13.36 5.93 -11.57
CA ILE A 117 -13.43 6.55 -10.23
C ILE A 117 -14.37 7.76 -10.26
N ARG A 118 -14.20 8.68 -11.21
CA ARG A 118 -15.01 9.90 -11.30
C ARG A 118 -16.47 9.62 -11.55
N ARG A 119 -16.81 8.67 -12.43
CA ARG A 119 -18.19 8.24 -12.65
C ARG A 119 -18.83 7.69 -11.38
N ILE A 120 -18.13 6.85 -10.63
CA ILE A 120 -18.62 6.32 -9.35
C ILE A 120 -18.83 7.45 -8.34
N LEU A 121 -17.89 8.40 -8.27
CA LEU A 121 -17.96 9.53 -7.33
C LEU A 121 -19.10 10.48 -7.69
N GLN A 122 -19.31 10.76 -8.98
CA GLN A 122 -20.45 11.56 -9.44
C GLN A 122 -21.79 10.88 -9.05
N GLN A 123 -21.93 9.60 -9.35
CA GLN A 123 -23.12 8.84 -8.97
C GLN A 123 -23.34 8.84 -7.45
N ALA A 124 -22.26 8.72 -6.67
CA ALA A 124 -22.33 8.78 -5.21
C ALA A 124 -22.80 10.15 -4.70
N ASN A 125 -22.39 11.25 -5.35
CA ASN A 125 -22.80 12.61 -4.97
C ASN A 125 -24.30 12.88 -5.16
N GLU A 126 -24.95 12.15 -6.07
CA GLU A 126 -26.38 12.25 -6.32
C GLU A 126 -27.24 11.45 -5.33
N GLN A 127 -26.60 10.65 -4.46
CA GLN A 127 -27.27 9.77 -3.50
C GLN A 127 -27.45 10.43 -2.13
N GLU A 128 -28.37 9.87 -1.36
CA GLU A 128 -28.54 10.19 0.05
C GLU A 128 -27.21 10.04 0.83
N PRO A 129 -26.96 10.85 1.87
CA PRO A 129 -25.67 10.88 2.58
C PRO A 129 -25.19 9.51 3.05
N THR A 130 -26.07 8.66 3.58
CA THR A 130 -25.71 7.32 4.06
C THR A 130 -25.26 6.41 2.92
N VAL A 131 -25.95 6.44 1.79
CA VAL A 131 -25.63 5.63 0.60
C VAL A 131 -24.33 6.13 -0.02
N ARG A 132 -24.14 7.46 -0.09
CA ARG A 132 -22.90 8.09 -0.56
C ARG A 132 -21.69 7.60 0.23
N VAL A 133 -21.75 7.65 1.57
CA VAL A 133 -20.66 7.19 2.43
C VAL A 133 -20.34 5.71 2.20
N GLN A 134 -21.38 4.87 2.04
CA GLN A 134 -21.17 3.45 1.73
C GLN A 134 -20.46 3.24 0.40
N GLN A 135 -20.88 3.95 -0.65
CA GLN A 135 -20.27 3.86 -1.98
C GLN A 135 -18.82 4.35 -1.98
N LEU A 136 -18.54 5.48 -1.31
CA LEU A 136 -17.18 6.01 -1.15
C LEU A 136 -16.29 5.03 -0.37
N THR A 137 -16.79 4.48 0.72
CA THR A 137 -16.05 3.48 1.52
C THR A 137 -15.73 2.24 0.68
N LYS A 138 -16.68 1.77 -0.12
CA LYS A 138 -16.48 0.64 -1.03
C LYS A 138 -15.42 0.97 -2.08
N LEU A 139 -15.49 2.14 -2.71
CA LEU A 139 -14.52 2.60 -3.71
C LEU A 139 -13.11 2.64 -3.10
N PHE A 140 -12.93 3.33 -1.98
CA PHE A 140 -11.61 3.44 -1.34
C PHE A 140 -11.08 2.08 -0.84
N SER A 141 -11.96 1.13 -0.54
CA SER A 141 -11.54 -0.22 -0.17
C SER A 141 -10.83 -0.98 -1.29
N TRP A 142 -11.05 -0.62 -2.56
CA TRP A 142 -10.39 -1.25 -3.71
C TRP A 142 -8.92 -0.87 -3.84
N PHE A 143 -8.50 0.23 -3.22
CA PHE A 143 -7.11 0.71 -3.22
C PHE A 143 -6.30 0.20 -2.03
N LYS A 144 -6.83 -0.75 -1.26
CA LYS A 144 -6.09 -1.42 -0.21
C LYS A 144 -4.96 -2.25 -0.81
N ASN A 145 -3.82 -2.22 -0.15
CA ASN A 145 -2.68 -3.02 -0.52
C ASN A 145 -2.94 -4.51 -0.20
N PRO A 146 -2.98 -5.42 -1.19
CA PRO A 146 -3.22 -6.83 -0.96
C PRO A 146 -2.06 -7.56 -0.27
N ASP A 147 -0.84 -6.99 -0.32
CA ASP A 147 0.37 -7.71 0.07
C ASP A 147 0.88 -7.43 1.48
N LYS A 148 0.23 -6.58 2.22
CA LYS A 148 0.47 -6.42 3.65
C LYS A 148 -0.82 -6.72 4.37
N GLU A 149 -0.77 -7.69 5.26
CA GLU A 149 -1.58 -7.69 6.46
C GLU A 149 -1.25 -6.44 7.29
N THR A 150 -1.47 -5.28 6.70
CA THR A 150 -1.73 -4.11 7.49
C THR A 150 -3.01 -4.50 8.21
N VAL A 151 -2.90 -4.77 9.48
CA VAL A 151 -4.02 -4.71 10.41
C VAL A 151 -4.43 -3.23 10.41
N LEU A 152 -5.03 -2.80 9.31
CA LEU A 152 -5.83 -1.62 9.28
C LEU A 152 -6.98 -1.98 10.21
N THR A 153 -6.94 -1.42 11.39
CA THR A 153 -8.10 -1.44 12.28
C THR A 153 -9.30 -1.16 11.38
N PRO A 154 -10.22 -2.12 11.20
CA PRO A 154 -11.30 -1.93 10.26
C PRO A 154 -11.94 -0.59 10.56
N TRP A 155 -12.20 0.23 9.54
CA TRP A 155 -12.81 1.56 9.69
C TRP A 155 -14.03 1.53 10.62
N ARG A 156 -14.76 0.43 10.60
CA ARG A 156 -15.86 0.13 11.49
C ARG A 156 -15.48 0.15 12.97
N VAL A 157 -14.27 -0.33 13.34
CA VAL A 157 -13.77 -0.31 14.72
C VAL A 157 -13.28 1.09 15.08
N VAL A 158 -12.64 1.78 14.14
CA VAL A 158 -12.23 3.19 14.32
C VAL A 158 -13.46 4.06 14.53
N ASN A 159 -14.49 3.93 13.71
CA ASN A 159 -15.76 4.67 13.87
C ASN A 159 -16.46 4.34 15.19
N MET A 160 -16.46 3.08 15.61
CA MET A 160 -17.07 2.67 16.86
C MET A 160 -16.34 3.31 18.06
N HIS A 161 -15.02 3.33 18.06
CA HIS A 161 -14.25 4.01 19.12
C HIS A 161 -14.40 5.53 19.09
N LEU A 162 -14.34 6.14 17.92
CA LEU A 162 -14.48 7.59 17.78
C LEU A 162 -15.90 8.06 18.08
N SER A 163 -16.91 7.29 17.69
CA SER A 163 -18.31 7.62 18.06
C SER A 163 -18.56 7.55 19.55
N GLN A 164 -17.88 6.65 20.27
CA GLN A 164 -17.97 6.55 21.72
C GLN A 164 -17.21 7.67 22.44
N THR A 165 -16.09 8.14 21.87
CA THR A 165 -15.22 9.13 22.51
C THR A 165 -15.56 10.57 22.17
N ILE A 166 -16.13 10.85 20.98
CA ILE A 166 -16.37 12.22 20.46
C ILE A 166 -17.84 12.48 20.12
N GLY A 167 -18.76 11.66 20.64
CA GLY A 167 -20.19 11.88 20.46
C GLY A 167 -20.76 11.56 19.07
N GLY A 168 -20.11 10.71 18.30
CA GLY A 168 -20.70 10.06 17.11
C GLY A 168 -20.77 10.87 15.81
N TYR A 169 -20.31 12.12 15.80
CA TYR A 169 -20.51 13.03 14.66
C TYR A 169 -19.25 13.39 13.87
N CYS A 170 -18.11 12.78 14.16
CA CYS A 170 -16.84 13.30 13.65
C CYS A 170 -16.39 12.81 12.28
N PHE A 171 -17.16 11.94 11.60
CA PHE A 171 -16.63 11.33 10.36
C PHE A 171 -17.70 11.01 9.32
N PHE A 172 -18.73 11.84 9.25
CA PHE A 172 -19.74 11.79 8.20
C PHE A 172 -19.90 13.14 7.56
#